data_e65b39559cd64bd3c685aeac4486ce70
#
_entry.id   e65b39559cd64bd3c685aeac4486ce70
#
_cell.length_a   1.000
_cell.length_b   1.000
_cell.length_c   1.000
_cell.angle_alpha   90.00
_cell.angle_beta   90.00
_cell.angle_gamma   90.00
#
_symmetry.space_group_name_H-M   'P 1'
#
loop_
_entity.id
_entity.type
_entity.pdbx_description
1 polymer ?
#
loop_
_entity_poly.entity_id
_entity_poly.type
_entity_poly.pdbx_seq_one_letter_code
_entity_poly.pdbx_strand_id
1 'polypeptide(L)'
;SIFRDYILSNSDTLFRPDLSFPTGVNETGNTIYDSVFSITNPFFSKADIQDENNEYTLFLPSNDNIKDAIAEVSAFYGKGLTESDTLEFFDWITKAVFYKERVENYDQLEALESVFQKDWRTAYQIIDGKPYEASNGLVYKMQKIHVPQNLLVKSYENLISATYQKLSDGQKSEYVSVVNPKSTNPAYTWSSKKYFLIYYTASASERSFTWTVMDTDAKGATVPARVVPGKYKVQMAFRPYNCGKHTITINGSLVAKEWNIGGKSGQDAKYFDMGEVTVPKDGGLAEMKVKIEHISGGDARLIIYGIKLIADPTSIY
;
A
#
# COMPACT_ATOMS: atom_id res chain seq x y z
N SER A 1 19.98 17.86 -8.55
CA SER A 1 18.89 18.10 -7.53
C SER A 1 18.36 16.76 -7.08
N ILE A 2 18.25 16.55 -5.76
CA ILE A 2 17.73 15.31 -5.18
C ILE A 2 16.36 14.96 -5.82
N PHE A 3 15.47 15.94 -5.96
CA PHE A 3 14.15 15.75 -6.58
C PHE A 3 14.24 15.25 -8.02
N ARG A 4 15.03 15.91 -8.86
CA ARG A 4 15.25 15.51 -10.26
C ARG A 4 15.87 14.12 -10.35
N ASP A 5 16.91 13.89 -9.56
CA ASP A 5 17.68 12.66 -9.63
C ASP A 5 16.84 11.47 -9.20
N TYR A 6 15.95 11.66 -8.21
CA TYR A 6 14.97 10.65 -7.80
C TYR A 6 13.97 10.33 -8.93
N ILE A 7 13.37 11.35 -9.56
CA ILE A 7 12.44 11.12 -10.68
C ILE A 7 13.12 10.34 -11.80
N LEU A 8 14.32 10.75 -12.18
CA LEU A 8 15.07 10.12 -13.28
C LEU A 8 15.58 8.71 -12.93
N SER A 9 15.87 8.43 -11.66
CA SER A 9 16.31 7.09 -11.22
C SER A 9 15.20 6.02 -11.33
N ASN A 10 13.94 6.41 -11.42
CA ASN A 10 12.82 5.52 -11.64
C ASN A 10 12.56 5.21 -13.13
N SER A 11 13.44 5.65 -14.01
CA SER A 11 13.36 5.32 -15.43
C SER A 11 13.79 3.87 -15.67
N ASP A 12 13.05 3.19 -16.54
CA ASP A 12 13.35 1.84 -16.98
C ASP A 12 13.54 1.80 -18.50
N THR A 13 14.26 0.81 -18.99
CA THR A 13 14.53 0.63 -20.40
C THR A 13 13.69 -0.50 -20.94
N LEU A 14 12.75 -0.19 -21.82
CA LEU A 14 11.87 -1.15 -22.45
C LEU A 14 12.38 -1.47 -23.87
N PHE A 15 12.65 -2.74 -24.13
CA PHE A 15 12.93 -3.20 -25.48
C PHE A 15 11.69 -3.03 -26.38
N ARG A 16 11.91 -2.45 -27.58
CA ARG A 16 10.87 -2.14 -28.56
C ARG A 16 10.99 -3.08 -29.78
N PRO A 17 10.40 -4.28 -29.70
CA PRO A 17 10.46 -5.24 -30.84
C PRO A 17 9.79 -4.70 -32.10
N ASP A 18 8.80 -3.82 -31.95
CA ASP A 18 8.09 -3.16 -33.05
C ASP A 18 8.95 -2.14 -33.83
N LEU A 19 10.03 -1.65 -33.23
CA LEU A 19 10.99 -0.70 -33.82
C LEU A 19 12.34 -1.34 -34.09
N SER A 20 12.55 -2.56 -33.63
CA SER A 20 13.83 -3.28 -33.74
C SER A 20 13.85 -4.13 -35.03
N PHE A 21 15.00 -4.17 -35.68
CA PHE A 21 15.16 -4.91 -36.93
C PHE A 21 15.98 -6.19 -36.71
N PRO A 22 15.52 -7.35 -37.23
CA PRO A 22 16.30 -8.57 -37.15
C PRO A 22 17.57 -8.44 -38.04
N THR A 23 18.73 -8.68 -37.46
CA THR A 23 20.03 -8.61 -38.15
C THR A 23 20.62 -10.00 -38.45
N GLY A 24 20.05 -11.06 -37.86
CA GLY A 24 20.53 -12.43 -38.05
C GLY A 24 19.98 -13.39 -37.01
N VAL A 25 20.58 -14.57 -36.96
CA VAL A 25 20.31 -15.60 -35.95
C VAL A 25 21.61 -15.99 -35.27
N ASN A 26 21.59 -16.19 -33.97
CA ASN A 26 22.76 -16.67 -33.24
C ASN A 26 22.96 -18.18 -33.41
N GLU A 27 24.07 -18.72 -32.90
CA GLU A 27 24.39 -20.15 -32.97
C GLU A 27 23.35 -21.08 -32.37
N THR A 28 22.48 -20.57 -31.49
CA THR A 28 21.38 -21.32 -30.86
C THR A 28 20.04 -21.15 -31.58
N GLY A 29 20.02 -20.45 -32.72
CA GLY A 29 18.83 -20.25 -33.53
C GLY A 29 17.91 -19.11 -33.09
N ASN A 30 18.35 -18.29 -32.12
CA ASN A 30 17.58 -17.12 -31.68
C ASN A 30 17.86 -15.92 -32.60
N THR A 31 16.82 -15.17 -32.90
CA THR A 31 16.95 -13.95 -33.71
C THR A 31 17.75 -12.88 -32.98
N ILE A 32 18.75 -12.33 -33.65
CA ILE A 32 19.50 -11.16 -33.20
C ILE A 32 18.81 -9.92 -33.78
N TYR A 33 18.65 -8.90 -32.96
CA TYR A 33 18.03 -7.62 -33.35
C TYR A 33 19.05 -6.49 -33.27
N ASP A 34 18.94 -5.55 -34.18
CA ASP A 34 19.40 -4.18 -33.91
C ASP A 34 18.36 -3.55 -33.00
N SER A 35 18.70 -3.54 -31.70
CA SER A 35 17.72 -3.39 -30.65
C SER A 35 17.44 -1.92 -30.37
N VAL A 36 16.20 -1.50 -30.56
CA VAL A 36 15.71 -0.19 -30.15
C VAL A 36 15.09 -0.30 -28.75
N PHE A 37 15.46 0.62 -27.89
CA PHE A 37 14.92 0.73 -26.54
C PHE A 37 14.25 2.09 -26.35
N SER A 38 13.12 2.10 -25.68
CA SER A 38 12.51 3.33 -25.17
C SER A 38 12.75 3.44 -23.67
N ILE A 39 12.99 4.66 -23.22
CA ILE A 39 13.05 4.94 -21.78
C ILE A 39 11.63 5.21 -21.32
N THR A 40 11.16 4.43 -20.36
CA THR A 40 9.87 4.61 -19.71
C THR A 40 10.09 5.08 -18.27
N ASN A 41 9.26 5.98 -17.81
CA ASN A 41 9.30 6.44 -16.45
C ASN A 41 7.86 6.50 -15.90
N PRO A 42 7.55 5.75 -14.84
CA PRO A 42 6.22 5.70 -14.25
C PRO A 42 5.71 7.09 -13.80
N PHE A 43 6.63 7.99 -13.46
CA PHE A 43 6.28 9.36 -13.12
C PHE A 43 5.75 10.10 -14.34
N PHE A 44 6.47 10.09 -15.46
CA PHE A 44 6.06 10.79 -16.68
C PHE A 44 4.84 10.15 -17.36
N SER A 45 4.59 8.86 -17.13
CA SER A 45 3.35 8.23 -17.62
C SER A 45 2.07 8.82 -16.98
N LYS A 46 2.18 9.43 -15.80
CA LYS A 46 1.07 10.09 -15.11
C LYS A 46 1.11 11.61 -15.22
N ALA A 47 2.29 12.18 -15.29
CA ALA A 47 2.53 13.60 -15.45
C ALA A 47 3.44 13.80 -16.66
N ASP A 48 2.86 13.75 -17.85
CA ASP A 48 3.61 13.97 -19.11
C ASP A 48 3.92 15.47 -19.25
N ILE A 49 4.99 15.85 -18.55
CA ILE A 49 5.50 17.23 -18.57
C ILE A 49 6.23 17.59 -19.86
N GLN A 50 6.41 16.62 -20.77
CA GLN A 50 7.03 16.84 -22.07
C GLN A 50 6.00 17.23 -23.14
N ASP A 51 4.74 16.94 -22.90
CA ASP A 51 3.64 17.36 -23.77
C ASP A 51 3.23 18.80 -23.42
N GLU A 52 3.53 19.74 -24.33
CA GLU A 52 3.19 21.16 -24.17
C GLU A 52 1.69 21.45 -24.23
N ASN A 53 0.86 20.47 -24.62
CA ASN A 53 -0.60 20.61 -24.55
C ASN A 53 -1.16 20.33 -23.15
N ASN A 54 -0.36 19.78 -22.26
CA ASN A 54 -0.75 19.56 -20.88
C ASN A 54 -0.23 20.69 -19.99
N GLU A 55 -1.09 21.23 -19.17
CA GLU A 55 -0.72 22.25 -18.18
C GLU A 55 -0.52 21.63 -16.80
N TYR A 56 0.53 22.04 -16.13
CA TYR A 56 0.87 21.57 -14.79
C TYR A 56 1.28 22.71 -13.85
N THR A 57 1.09 22.48 -12.58
CA THR A 57 1.67 23.30 -11.52
C THR A 57 2.60 22.43 -10.68
N LEU A 58 3.83 22.87 -10.55
CA LEU A 58 4.85 22.22 -9.74
C LEU A 58 5.21 23.09 -8.53
N PHE A 59 5.13 22.52 -7.34
CA PHE A 59 5.74 23.05 -6.14
C PHE A 59 7.15 22.48 -6.00
N LEU A 60 8.14 23.26 -6.41
CA LEU A 60 9.54 22.82 -6.50
C LEU A 60 10.23 22.88 -5.15
N PRO A 61 10.51 21.74 -4.49
CA PRO A 61 11.27 21.72 -3.26
C PRO A 61 12.76 21.90 -3.51
N SER A 62 13.44 22.58 -2.60
CA SER A 62 14.91 22.56 -2.53
C SER A 62 15.40 21.23 -1.96
N ASN A 63 16.70 20.96 -2.10
CA ASN A 63 17.31 19.80 -1.46
C ASN A 63 17.15 19.82 0.07
N ASP A 64 17.22 20.99 0.65
CA ASP A 64 17.11 21.15 2.11
C ASP A 64 15.66 20.95 2.57
N ASN A 65 14.67 21.47 1.81
CA ASN A 65 13.25 21.19 2.12
C ASN A 65 12.98 19.68 2.18
N ILE A 66 13.54 18.90 1.23
CA ILE A 66 13.36 17.46 1.21
C ILE A 66 14.03 16.79 2.40
N LYS A 67 15.26 17.16 2.70
CA LYS A 67 16.01 16.61 3.84
C LYS A 67 15.31 16.91 5.17
N ASP A 68 14.85 18.14 5.34
CA ASP A 68 14.13 18.56 6.54
C ASP A 68 12.81 17.80 6.69
N ALA A 69 12.04 17.63 5.60
CA ALA A 69 10.81 16.86 5.62
C ALA A 69 11.05 15.38 5.95
N ILE A 70 12.09 14.77 5.39
CA ILE A 70 12.48 13.39 5.74
C ILE A 70 12.89 13.30 7.21
N ALA A 71 13.63 14.25 7.71
CA ALA A 71 14.03 14.29 9.13
C ALA A 71 12.81 14.45 10.05
N GLU A 72 11.84 15.29 9.69
CA GLU A 72 10.58 15.47 10.42
C GLU A 72 9.78 14.17 10.47
N VAL A 73 9.61 13.51 9.34
CA VAL A 73 8.91 12.22 9.24
C VAL A 73 9.66 11.13 10.03
N SER A 74 10.98 11.08 9.89
CA SER A 74 11.82 10.11 10.62
C SER A 74 11.69 10.31 12.14
N ALA A 75 11.66 11.54 12.61
CA ALA A 75 11.44 11.87 14.02
C ALA A 75 10.04 11.43 14.50
N PHE A 76 9.02 11.56 13.63
CA PHE A 76 7.67 11.12 13.95
C PHE A 76 7.58 9.60 14.13
N TYR A 77 8.26 8.82 13.30
CA TYR A 77 8.26 7.36 13.39
C TYR A 77 9.21 6.80 14.45
N GLY A 78 10.10 7.61 14.99
CA GLY A 78 11.04 7.20 16.02
C GLY A 78 12.26 6.45 15.48
N LYS A 79 12.88 5.66 16.34
CA LYS A 79 14.10 4.89 16.00
C LYS A 79 13.76 3.67 15.14
N GLY A 80 14.64 3.31 14.24
CA GLY A 80 14.56 2.04 13.49
C GLY A 80 14.02 2.13 12.06
N LEU A 81 13.95 3.34 11.47
CA LEU A 81 13.69 3.48 10.04
C LEU A 81 14.83 2.87 9.23
N THR A 82 14.46 2.06 8.26
CA THR A 82 15.40 1.52 7.27
C THR A 82 15.61 2.53 6.14
N GLU A 83 16.65 2.30 5.34
CA GLU A 83 16.84 3.05 4.09
C GLU A 83 15.61 2.96 3.18
N SER A 84 14.99 1.78 3.10
CA SER A 84 13.75 1.58 2.33
C SER A 84 12.61 2.45 2.82
N ASP A 85 12.45 2.62 4.15
CA ASP A 85 11.42 3.49 4.72
C ASP A 85 11.66 4.95 4.34
N THR A 86 12.92 5.38 4.39
CA THR A 86 13.30 6.75 4.00
C THR A 86 13.00 7.01 2.52
N LEU A 87 13.27 6.02 1.65
CA LEU A 87 12.93 6.12 0.23
C LEU A 87 11.42 6.16 -0.01
N GLU A 88 10.63 5.39 0.75
CA GLU A 88 9.17 5.45 0.66
C GLU A 88 8.64 6.83 1.05
N PHE A 89 9.14 7.44 2.12
CA PHE A 89 8.75 8.80 2.51
C PHE A 89 9.17 9.83 1.47
N PHE A 90 10.35 9.66 0.89
CA PHE A 90 10.81 10.51 -0.19
C PHE A 90 9.88 10.42 -1.42
N ASP A 91 9.47 9.22 -1.78
CA ASP A 91 8.49 8.99 -2.85
C ASP A 91 7.14 9.69 -2.55
N TRP A 92 6.67 9.62 -1.32
CA TRP A 92 5.44 10.32 -0.94
C TRP A 92 5.57 11.85 -1.06
N ILE A 93 6.67 12.42 -0.58
CA ILE A 93 6.93 13.86 -0.66
C ILE A 93 6.96 14.31 -2.13
N THR A 94 7.70 13.58 -2.97
CA THR A 94 7.86 13.96 -4.38
C THR A 94 6.58 13.84 -5.18
N LYS A 95 5.73 12.90 -4.88
CA LYS A 95 4.44 12.72 -5.55
C LYS A 95 3.39 13.75 -5.15
N ALA A 96 3.57 14.43 -4.03
CA ALA A 96 2.60 15.41 -3.55
C ALA A 96 2.72 16.79 -4.21
N VAL A 97 3.79 17.05 -4.94
CA VAL A 97 4.13 18.40 -5.43
C VAL A 97 3.70 18.71 -6.86
N PHE A 98 3.14 17.74 -7.60
CA PHE A 98 2.66 17.94 -8.96
C PHE A 98 1.14 17.99 -9.02
N TYR A 99 0.63 19.05 -9.65
CA TYR A 99 -0.80 19.25 -9.91
C TYR A 99 -1.05 19.35 -11.40
N LYS A 100 -2.16 18.76 -11.84
CA LYS A 100 -2.68 18.96 -13.17
C LYS A 100 -3.37 20.33 -13.19
N GLU A 101 -3.23 21.07 -14.29
CA GLU A 101 -3.74 22.42 -14.49
C GLU A 101 -2.79 23.53 -14.00
N ARG A 102 -3.00 24.70 -14.58
CA ARG A 102 -2.27 25.93 -14.28
C ARG A 102 -2.97 26.66 -13.12
N VAL A 103 -2.38 26.54 -11.92
CA VAL A 103 -2.94 27.15 -10.71
C VAL A 103 -2.30 28.52 -10.49
N GLU A 104 -2.98 29.56 -10.91
CA GLU A 104 -2.50 30.95 -10.79
C GLU A 104 -2.75 31.56 -9.41
N ASN A 105 -3.76 31.07 -8.73
CA ASN A 105 -4.10 31.53 -7.38
C ASN A 105 -3.91 30.40 -6.38
N TYR A 106 -3.08 30.66 -5.37
CA TYR A 106 -2.78 29.71 -4.30
C TYR A 106 -4.02 29.23 -3.52
N ASP A 107 -5.02 30.08 -3.36
CA ASP A 107 -6.27 29.75 -2.69
C ASP A 107 -7.08 28.64 -3.42
N GLN A 108 -6.81 28.44 -4.70
CA GLN A 108 -7.46 27.39 -5.49
C GLN A 108 -6.88 25.98 -5.23
N LEU A 109 -5.72 25.89 -4.58
CA LEU A 109 -5.08 24.61 -4.29
C LEU A 109 -5.89 23.69 -3.38
N GLU A 110 -6.74 24.24 -2.52
CA GLU A 110 -7.58 23.45 -1.64
C GLU A 110 -8.59 22.56 -2.38
N ALA A 111 -8.91 22.90 -3.64
CA ALA A 111 -9.84 22.13 -4.47
C ALA A 111 -9.17 21.11 -5.39
N LEU A 112 -7.82 21.09 -5.47
CA LEU A 112 -7.08 20.27 -6.42
C LEU A 112 -6.38 19.11 -5.74
N GLU A 113 -6.36 17.96 -6.41
CA GLU A 113 -5.56 16.81 -6.01
C GLU A 113 -4.25 16.77 -6.82
N SER A 114 -3.17 16.28 -6.19
CA SER A 114 -1.94 16.02 -6.94
C SER A 114 -2.18 14.94 -8.00
N VAL A 115 -1.41 14.96 -9.07
CA VAL A 115 -1.46 13.95 -10.15
C VAL A 115 -1.36 12.51 -9.62
N PHE A 116 -0.70 12.33 -8.47
CA PHE A 116 -0.52 11.05 -7.81
C PHE A 116 -1.50 10.82 -6.65
N GLN A 117 -2.56 11.64 -6.55
CA GLN A 117 -3.57 11.54 -5.50
C GLN A 117 -2.97 11.67 -4.07
N LYS A 118 -1.91 12.45 -3.94
CA LYS A 118 -1.31 12.79 -2.64
C LYS A 118 -1.77 14.20 -2.25
N ASP A 119 -2.52 14.27 -1.19
CA ASP A 119 -3.07 15.54 -0.71
C ASP A 119 -2.28 16.07 0.49
N TRP A 120 -1.32 16.93 0.21
CA TRP A 120 -0.52 17.63 1.22
C TRP A 120 -0.59 19.14 1.06
N ARG A 121 -1.67 19.63 0.49
CA ARG A 121 -1.84 21.05 0.13
C ARG A 121 -1.59 22.01 1.28
N THR A 122 -2.04 21.65 2.50
CA THR A 122 -1.81 22.46 3.70
C THR A 122 -0.38 22.39 4.23
N ALA A 123 0.44 21.50 3.67
CA ALA A 123 1.83 21.29 4.08
C ALA A 123 2.83 22.22 3.41
N TYR A 124 2.40 23.04 2.43
CA TYR A 124 3.32 23.86 1.66
C TYR A 124 3.40 25.28 2.15
N GLN A 125 4.63 25.76 2.25
CA GLN A 125 4.92 27.18 2.31
C GLN A 125 5.63 27.58 1.02
N ILE A 126 5.10 28.59 0.33
CA ILE A 126 5.63 29.11 -0.92
C ILE A 126 6.48 30.34 -0.65
N ILE A 127 7.61 30.45 -1.36
CA ILE A 127 8.41 31.67 -1.36
C ILE A 127 7.81 32.64 -2.37
N ASP A 128 7.55 33.86 -1.94
CA ASP A 128 7.16 35.03 -2.74
C ASP A 128 5.77 34.99 -3.40
N GLY A 129 5.02 33.92 -3.32
CA GLY A 129 3.69 33.77 -3.91
C GLY A 129 3.61 33.92 -5.43
N LYS A 130 4.73 34.20 -6.10
CA LYS A 130 4.82 34.34 -7.56
C LYS A 130 5.47 33.12 -8.17
N PRO A 131 4.80 32.47 -9.13
CA PRO A 131 5.38 31.34 -9.84
C PRO A 131 6.37 31.78 -10.91
N TYR A 132 7.24 30.88 -11.31
CA TYR A 132 7.95 30.95 -12.56
C TYR A 132 7.05 30.38 -13.66
N GLU A 133 6.98 31.08 -14.78
CA GLU A 133 6.26 30.58 -15.95
C GLU A 133 7.15 29.63 -16.75
N ALA A 134 6.63 28.44 -17.01
CA ALA A 134 7.17 27.48 -17.94
C ALA A 134 6.25 27.41 -19.18
N SER A 135 6.72 26.81 -20.28
CA SER A 135 5.94 26.69 -21.52
C SER A 135 4.60 25.99 -21.30
N ASN A 136 4.55 25.04 -20.38
CA ASN A 136 3.40 24.22 -20.08
C ASN A 136 2.98 24.27 -18.61
N GLY A 137 3.17 25.39 -17.92
CA GLY A 137 2.66 25.52 -16.56
C GLY A 137 3.38 26.51 -15.67
N LEU A 138 3.17 26.33 -14.37
CA LEU A 138 3.71 27.19 -13.32
C LEU A 138 4.59 26.43 -12.36
N VAL A 139 5.66 27.08 -11.91
CA VAL A 139 6.58 26.51 -10.92
C VAL A 139 6.68 27.46 -9.73
N TYR A 140 6.19 27.00 -8.58
CA TYR A 140 6.35 27.70 -7.30
C TYR A 140 7.55 27.15 -6.55
N LYS A 141 8.41 28.02 -6.04
CA LYS A 141 9.47 27.62 -5.11
C LYS A 141 8.88 27.41 -3.72
N MET A 142 9.25 26.30 -3.11
CA MET A 142 8.86 26.00 -1.75
C MET A 142 9.85 26.60 -0.74
N GLN A 143 9.34 27.17 0.32
CA GLN A 143 10.12 27.58 1.48
C GLN A 143 10.34 26.40 2.43
N LYS A 144 9.30 25.61 2.66
CA LYS A 144 9.30 24.48 3.56
C LYS A 144 8.28 23.43 3.10
N ILE A 145 8.57 22.17 3.32
CA ILE A 145 7.59 21.08 3.32
C ILE A 145 7.28 20.74 4.77
N HIS A 146 6.03 20.84 5.14
CA HIS A 146 5.55 20.41 6.44
C HIS A 146 4.63 19.21 6.25
N VAL A 147 5.05 18.04 6.69
CA VAL A 147 4.25 16.83 6.49
C VAL A 147 3.24 16.70 7.61
N PRO A 148 1.93 16.90 7.36
CA PRO A 148 0.91 16.72 8.38
C PRO A 148 0.91 15.28 8.89
N GLN A 149 1.03 15.09 10.19
CA GLN A 149 1.13 13.76 10.79
C GLN A 149 -0.10 12.90 10.50
N ASN A 150 -1.28 13.49 10.43
CA ASN A 150 -2.52 12.80 10.08
C ASN A 150 -2.50 12.17 8.68
N LEU A 151 -1.68 12.68 7.76
CA LEU A 151 -1.51 12.09 6.42
C LEU A 151 -0.54 10.90 6.40
N LEU A 152 0.29 10.78 7.43
CA LEU A 152 1.22 9.67 7.57
C LEU A 152 0.52 8.40 8.09
N VAL A 153 -0.60 8.56 8.79
CA VAL A 153 -1.41 7.46 9.31
C VAL A 153 -2.49 7.10 8.28
N LYS A 154 -2.22 6.10 7.46
CA LYS A 154 -3.14 5.63 6.41
C LYS A 154 -3.90 4.38 6.84
N SER A 155 -5.10 4.20 6.30
CA SER A 155 -5.83 2.95 6.43
C SER A 155 -5.31 1.90 5.46
N TYR A 156 -5.36 0.63 5.85
CA TYR A 156 -4.91 -0.51 5.05
C TYR A 156 -6.07 -1.45 4.78
N GLU A 157 -6.17 -1.94 3.58
CA GLU A 157 -7.07 -3.04 3.24
C GLU A 157 -6.26 -4.11 2.49
N ASN A 158 -6.26 -5.32 3.02
CA ASN A 158 -5.54 -6.43 2.43
C ASN A 158 -6.43 -7.65 2.26
N LEU A 159 -6.60 -8.09 1.02
CA LEU A 159 -7.25 -9.35 0.72
C LEU A 159 -6.27 -10.50 0.98
N ILE A 160 -6.73 -11.52 1.69
CA ILE A 160 -5.89 -12.64 2.12
C ILE A 160 -5.25 -13.40 0.93
N SER A 161 -5.83 -13.29 -0.26
CA SER A 161 -5.28 -13.89 -1.48
C SER A 161 -3.87 -13.39 -1.83
N ALA A 162 -3.54 -12.14 -1.47
CA ALA A 162 -2.19 -11.61 -1.64
C ALA A 162 -1.19 -12.29 -0.68
N THR A 163 -1.63 -12.58 0.54
CA THR A 163 -0.84 -13.27 1.54
C THR A 163 -0.55 -14.72 1.14
N TYR A 164 -1.50 -15.40 0.48
CA TYR A 164 -1.35 -16.81 0.10
C TYR A 164 -0.10 -17.07 -0.74
N GLN A 165 0.21 -16.19 -1.66
CA GLN A 165 1.36 -16.36 -2.54
C GLN A 165 2.70 -16.39 -1.79
N LYS A 166 2.73 -15.79 -0.60
CA LYS A 166 3.93 -15.66 0.24
C LYS A 166 4.02 -16.73 1.34
N LEU A 167 2.98 -17.55 1.51
CA LEU A 167 3.04 -18.67 2.44
C LEU A 167 3.99 -19.74 1.92
N SER A 168 4.70 -20.39 2.83
CA SER A 168 5.51 -21.58 2.53
C SER A 168 4.61 -22.74 2.08
N ASP A 169 5.17 -23.69 1.33
CA ASP A 169 4.42 -24.87 0.89
C ASP A 169 3.94 -25.72 2.07
N GLY A 170 4.71 -25.77 3.17
CA GLY A 170 4.28 -26.37 4.43
C GLY A 170 3.02 -25.71 4.99
N GLN A 171 3.01 -24.39 5.09
CA GLN A 171 1.83 -23.66 5.55
C GLN A 171 0.62 -23.84 4.62
N LYS A 172 0.85 -23.84 3.31
CA LYS A 172 -0.22 -24.08 2.33
C LYS A 172 -0.83 -25.47 2.45
N SER A 173 0.02 -26.50 2.65
CA SER A 173 -0.45 -27.88 2.73
C SER A 173 -1.09 -28.22 4.08
N GLU A 174 -0.59 -27.62 5.16
CA GLU A 174 -1.01 -27.96 6.51
C GLU A 174 -2.29 -27.24 6.96
N TYR A 175 -2.42 -25.95 6.60
CA TYR A 175 -3.46 -25.11 7.18
C TYR A 175 -4.41 -24.48 6.18
N VAL A 176 -4.06 -24.39 4.90
CA VAL A 176 -4.77 -23.51 3.98
C VAL A 176 -5.28 -24.25 2.75
N SER A 177 -6.59 -24.22 2.55
CA SER A 177 -7.19 -24.55 1.28
C SER A 177 -7.68 -23.27 0.60
N VAL A 178 -7.12 -22.94 -0.57
CA VAL A 178 -7.68 -21.87 -1.41
C VAL A 178 -8.89 -22.41 -2.11
N VAL A 179 -10.03 -21.85 -1.81
CA VAL A 179 -11.26 -22.19 -2.51
C VAL A 179 -11.52 -21.09 -3.53
N ASN A 180 -11.45 -21.42 -4.80
CA ASN A 180 -12.01 -20.57 -5.85
C ASN A 180 -13.53 -20.56 -5.65
N PRO A 181 -14.15 -19.40 -5.51
CA PRO A 181 -15.59 -19.34 -5.36
C PRO A 181 -16.26 -19.93 -6.61
N LYS A 182 -17.04 -20.97 -6.42
CA LYS A 182 -17.84 -21.59 -7.49
C LYS A 182 -19.27 -21.06 -7.55
N SER A 183 -19.61 -20.10 -6.68
CA SER A 183 -20.98 -19.62 -6.60
C SER A 183 -21.28 -18.64 -7.73
N THR A 184 -22.24 -18.99 -8.55
CA THR A 184 -22.88 -18.09 -9.52
C THR A 184 -24.04 -17.29 -8.90
N ASN A 185 -24.25 -17.41 -7.59
CA ASN A 185 -25.33 -16.72 -6.89
C ASN A 185 -24.96 -15.24 -6.72
N PRO A 186 -25.72 -14.31 -7.32
CA PRO A 186 -25.46 -12.87 -7.22
C PRO A 186 -25.59 -12.30 -5.80
N ALA A 187 -26.21 -13.04 -4.87
CA ALA A 187 -26.24 -12.66 -3.45
C ALA A 187 -24.89 -12.74 -2.76
N TYR A 188 -23.90 -13.41 -3.37
CA TYR A 188 -22.54 -13.53 -2.83
C TYR A 188 -21.60 -12.56 -3.51
N THR A 189 -21.62 -11.31 -3.12
CA THR A 189 -20.74 -10.24 -3.69
C THR A 189 -19.24 -10.53 -3.53
N TRP A 190 -18.88 -11.37 -2.57
CA TRP A 190 -17.52 -11.84 -2.32
C TRP A 190 -17.17 -13.14 -3.07
N SER A 191 -18.12 -13.77 -3.74
CA SER A 191 -17.91 -15.05 -4.42
C SER A 191 -16.86 -15.00 -5.53
N SER A 192 -16.60 -13.83 -6.12
CA SER A 192 -15.54 -13.59 -7.08
C SER A 192 -14.15 -13.39 -6.47
N LYS A 193 -14.07 -13.22 -5.13
CA LYS A 193 -12.82 -12.97 -4.42
C LYS A 193 -12.28 -14.27 -3.84
N LYS A 194 -10.98 -14.50 -4.01
CA LYS A 194 -10.31 -15.66 -3.40
C LYS A 194 -10.32 -15.53 -1.89
N TYR A 195 -10.59 -16.62 -1.21
CA TYR A 195 -10.58 -16.70 0.24
C TYR A 195 -9.76 -17.88 0.73
N PHE A 196 -9.35 -17.84 1.99
CA PHE A 196 -8.72 -18.95 2.65
C PHE A 196 -9.73 -19.71 3.49
N LEU A 197 -9.66 -21.00 3.38
CA LEU A 197 -10.26 -21.91 4.34
C LEU A 197 -9.13 -22.42 5.22
N ILE A 198 -9.11 -21.94 6.45
CA ILE A 198 -8.14 -22.39 7.45
C ILE A 198 -8.74 -23.59 8.17
N TYR A 199 -8.05 -24.72 8.10
CA TYR A 199 -8.37 -25.91 8.87
C TYR A 199 -7.45 -26.03 10.06
N TYR A 200 -8.03 -26.13 11.24
CA TYR A 200 -7.30 -26.53 12.42
C TYR A 200 -7.47 -28.04 12.57
N THR A 201 -6.54 -28.80 12.02
CA THR A 201 -6.60 -30.26 12.10
C THR A 201 -6.58 -30.72 13.55
N ALA A 202 -7.36 -31.76 13.88
CA ALA A 202 -7.45 -32.28 15.25
C ALA A 202 -6.12 -32.85 15.79
N SER A 203 -5.18 -33.14 14.90
CA SER A 203 -3.83 -33.62 15.19
C SER A 203 -2.79 -32.51 15.34
N ALA A 204 -3.12 -31.26 15.05
CA ALA A 204 -2.19 -30.17 15.24
C ALA A 204 -2.01 -29.91 16.75
N SER A 205 -0.76 -29.95 17.23
CA SER A 205 -0.41 -29.58 18.60
C SER A 205 -0.75 -28.11 18.91
N GLU A 206 -0.83 -27.28 17.87
CA GLU A 206 -1.24 -25.89 17.93
C GLU A 206 -2.38 -25.64 16.94
N ARG A 207 -3.54 -25.24 17.47
CA ARG A 207 -4.69 -24.84 16.65
C ARG A 207 -4.60 -23.35 16.32
N SER A 208 -3.46 -22.92 15.79
CA SER A 208 -3.22 -21.53 15.46
C SER A 208 -2.64 -21.37 14.06
N PHE A 209 -2.95 -20.26 13.44
CA PHE A 209 -2.39 -19.86 12.16
C PHE A 209 -1.91 -18.42 12.23
N THR A 210 -0.67 -18.19 11.81
CA THR A 210 -0.07 -16.86 11.77
C THR A 210 0.32 -16.51 10.34
N TRP A 211 0.00 -15.29 9.92
CA TRP A 211 0.44 -14.77 8.64
C TRP A 211 0.88 -13.32 8.75
N THR A 212 1.66 -12.86 7.78
CA THR A 212 2.00 -11.44 7.61
C THR A 212 1.01 -10.81 6.65
N VAL A 213 0.42 -9.69 7.04
CA VAL A 213 -0.43 -8.88 6.15
C VAL A 213 0.46 -8.30 5.06
N MET A 214 0.01 -8.41 3.81
CA MET A 214 0.75 -7.96 2.64
C MET A 214 0.14 -6.66 2.09
N ASP A 215 0.98 -5.86 1.46
CA ASP A 215 0.61 -4.64 0.74
C ASP A 215 1.22 -4.69 -0.67
N THR A 216 0.92 -3.70 -1.49
CA THR A 216 1.51 -3.54 -2.82
C THR A 216 2.39 -2.30 -2.82
N ASP A 217 3.66 -2.47 -3.15
CA ASP A 217 4.61 -1.37 -3.24
C ASP A 217 4.38 -0.50 -4.49
N ALA A 218 5.15 0.58 -4.60
CA ALA A 218 5.07 1.51 -5.72
C ALA A 218 5.41 0.87 -7.09
N LYS A 219 6.10 -0.29 -7.08
CA LYS A 219 6.45 -1.06 -8.29
C LYS A 219 5.43 -2.15 -8.61
N GLY A 220 4.35 -2.25 -7.84
CA GLY A 220 3.32 -3.28 -7.99
C GLY A 220 3.71 -4.64 -7.39
N ALA A 221 4.84 -4.74 -6.67
CA ALA A 221 5.24 -5.97 -6.01
C ALA A 221 4.50 -6.17 -4.68
N THR A 222 4.14 -7.42 -4.38
CA THR A 222 3.56 -7.79 -3.09
C THR A 222 4.64 -7.86 -2.03
N VAL A 223 4.54 -7.02 -1.01
CA VAL A 223 5.51 -6.88 0.09
C VAL A 223 4.77 -6.96 1.44
N PRO A 224 5.47 -7.27 2.55
CA PRO A 224 4.85 -7.17 3.87
C PRO A 224 4.30 -5.76 4.12
N ALA A 225 3.08 -5.68 4.64
CA ALA A 225 2.48 -4.41 5.00
C ALA A 225 3.25 -3.79 6.18
N ARG A 226 3.70 -2.57 6.00
CA ARG A 226 4.41 -1.79 7.02
C ARG A 226 3.46 -0.73 7.56
N VAL A 227 2.98 -0.94 8.77
CA VAL A 227 1.96 -0.10 9.37
C VAL A 227 2.62 0.97 10.23
N VAL A 228 2.28 2.21 9.95
CA VAL A 228 2.81 3.36 10.68
C VAL A 228 2.30 3.38 12.13
N PRO A 229 3.05 3.99 13.08
CA PRO A 229 2.60 4.17 14.44
C PRO A 229 1.25 4.90 14.51
N GLY A 230 0.37 4.43 15.37
CA GLY A 230 -0.96 5.02 15.54
C GLY A 230 -1.97 4.01 16.07
N LYS A 231 -3.22 4.47 16.25
CA LYS A 231 -4.35 3.61 16.58
C LYS A 231 -5.11 3.23 15.33
N TYR A 232 -5.52 1.99 15.30
CA TYR A 232 -6.28 1.44 14.18
C TYR A 232 -7.47 0.65 14.70
N LYS A 233 -8.65 0.94 14.14
CA LYS A 233 -9.79 0.05 14.25
C LYS A 233 -9.57 -1.14 13.31
N VAL A 234 -9.72 -2.35 13.83
CA VAL A 234 -9.51 -3.58 13.07
C VAL A 234 -10.84 -4.14 12.61
N GLN A 235 -10.95 -4.41 11.33
CA GLN A 235 -12.06 -5.15 10.76
C GLN A 235 -11.50 -6.34 9.98
N MET A 236 -12.12 -7.51 10.15
CA MET A 236 -11.77 -8.70 9.39
C MET A 236 -12.98 -9.23 8.63
N ALA A 237 -12.77 -9.59 7.37
CA ALA A 237 -13.81 -10.12 6.51
C ALA A 237 -13.84 -11.64 6.60
N PHE A 238 -14.95 -12.17 7.11
CA PHE A 238 -15.22 -13.60 7.22
C PHE A 238 -16.54 -13.96 6.56
N ARG A 239 -16.62 -15.18 6.05
CA ARG A 239 -17.89 -15.78 5.73
C ARG A 239 -18.49 -16.38 7.00
N PRO A 240 -19.72 -16.00 7.39
CA PRO A 240 -20.38 -16.58 8.54
C PRO A 240 -20.53 -18.09 8.44
N TYR A 241 -20.06 -18.77 9.46
CA TYR A 241 -20.07 -20.23 9.57
C TYR A 241 -19.93 -20.62 11.05
N ASN A 242 -20.31 -21.83 11.42
CA ASN A 242 -20.08 -22.31 12.78
C ASN A 242 -18.62 -22.70 13.00
N CYS A 243 -17.76 -21.72 13.12
CA CYS A 243 -16.30 -21.90 13.23
C CYS A 243 -15.82 -22.14 14.66
N GLY A 244 -16.69 -22.00 15.66
CA GLY A 244 -16.26 -22.02 17.06
C GLY A 244 -15.67 -20.69 17.54
N LYS A 245 -15.10 -20.71 18.73
CA LYS A 245 -14.48 -19.55 19.38
C LYS A 245 -13.02 -19.39 18.96
N HIS A 246 -12.62 -18.17 18.68
CA HIS A 246 -11.25 -17.83 18.26
C HIS A 246 -10.70 -16.67 19.10
N THR A 247 -9.40 -16.70 19.32
CA THR A 247 -8.61 -15.56 19.79
C THR A 247 -7.84 -15.00 18.61
N ILE A 248 -7.85 -13.69 18.47
CA ILE A 248 -7.15 -12.99 17.40
C ILE A 248 -6.18 -11.99 18.02
N THR A 249 -4.92 -12.09 17.64
CA THR A 249 -3.89 -11.13 18.04
C THR A 249 -3.24 -10.52 16.80
N ILE A 250 -2.85 -9.26 16.92
CA ILE A 250 -2.09 -8.53 15.90
C ILE A 250 -0.82 -8.01 16.56
N ASN A 251 0.34 -8.37 16.03
CA ASN A 251 1.66 -8.08 16.61
C ASN A 251 1.74 -8.40 18.12
N GLY A 252 1.11 -9.50 18.55
CA GLY A 252 1.03 -9.90 19.93
C GLY A 252 -0.03 -9.20 20.79
N SER A 253 -0.62 -8.10 20.30
CA SER A 253 -1.71 -7.41 20.98
C SER A 253 -3.03 -8.14 20.76
N LEU A 254 -3.77 -8.38 21.84
CA LEU A 254 -5.07 -9.04 21.80
C LEU A 254 -6.10 -8.09 21.16
N VAL A 255 -6.71 -8.52 20.05
CA VAL A 255 -7.74 -7.78 19.32
C VAL A 255 -9.12 -8.35 19.62
N ALA A 256 -9.24 -9.68 19.63
CA ALA A 256 -10.50 -10.35 19.97
C ALA A 256 -10.22 -11.60 20.81
N LYS A 257 -10.99 -11.77 21.89
CA LYS A 257 -10.91 -12.91 22.79
C LYS A 257 -12.18 -13.73 22.72
N GLU A 258 -12.03 -15.04 22.55
CA GLU A 258 -13.14 -15.99 22.47
C GLU A 258 -14.25 -15.57 21.50
N TRP A 259 -13.87 -14.88 20.45
CA TRP A 259 -14.80 -14.35 19.47
C TRP A 259 -15.41 -15.48 18.61
N ASN A 260 -16.71 -15.43 18.42
CA ASN A 260 -17.44 -16.38 17.59
C ASN A 260 -18.15 -15.64 16.47
N ILE A 261 -17.84 -16.00 15.24
CA ILE A 261 -18.45 -15.40 14.05
C ILE A 261 -19.97 -15.60 14.05
N GLY A 262 -20.42 -16.76 14.57
CA GLY A 262 -21.81 -17.13 14.47
C GLY A 262 -22.31 -17.25 13.03
N GLY A 263 -23.60 -17.47 12.87
CA GLY A 263 -24.24 -17.45 11.57
C GLY A 263 -24.52 -18.82 10.98
N LYS A 264 -25.28 -18.79 9.88
CA LYS A 264 -25.70 -20.00 9.16
C LYS A 264 -24.83 -20.15 7.92
N SER A 265 -24.56 -21.41 7.55
CA SER A 265 -23.98 -21.72 6.25
C SER A 265 -24.81 -21.09 5.12
N GLY A 266 -24.12 -20.53 4.12
CA GLY A 266 -24.78 -19.92 2.97
C GLY A 266 -24.93 -18.39 3.02
N GLN A 267 -24.51 -17.72 4.10
CA GLN A 267 -24.43 -16.26 4.12
C GLN A 267 -23.18 -15.77 3.38
N ASP A 268 -23.25 -14.57 2.78
CA ASP A 268 -22.11 -13.93 2.17
C ASP A 268 -21.09 -13.44 3.21
N ALA A 269 -19.85 -13.23 2.78
CA ALA A 269 -18.81 -12.65 3.63
C ALA A 269 -19.12 -11.18 3.94
N LYS A 270 -18.74 -10.76 5.12
CA LYS A 270 -18.83 -9.38 5.57
C LYS A 270 -17.70 -9.03 6.51
N TYR A 271 -17.47 -7.74 6.69
CA TYR A 271 -16.55 -7.24 7.69
C TYR A 271 -17.17 -7.28 9.08
N PHE A 272 -16.39 -7.71 10.04
CA PHE A 272 -16.70 -7.70 11.46
C PHE A 272 -15.72 -6.80 12.19
N ASP A 273 -16.21 -5.99 13.12
CA ASP A 273 -15.37 -5.20 14.01
C ASP A 273 -14.71 -6.11 15.03
N MET A 274 -13.36 -6.06 15.06
CA MET A 274 -12.54 -6.90 15.92
C MET A 274 -11.99 -6.13 17.14
N GLY A 275 -12.22 -4.82 17.22
CA GLY A 275 -11.64 -3.95 18.22
C GLY A 275 -10.54 -3.06 17.66
N GLU A 276 -9.62 -2.67 18.51
CA GLU A 276 -8.56 -1.71 18.17
C GLU A 276 -7.17 -2.30 18.41
N VAL A 277 -6.20 -1.84 17.63
CA VAL A 277 -4.78 -2.12 17.84
C VAL A 277 -4.00 -0.82 17.84
N THR A 278 -3.01 -0.72 18.73
CA THR A 278 -2.08 0.39 18.76
C THR A 278 -0.71 -0.08 18.26
N VAL A 279 -0.20 0.58 17.23
CA VAL A 279 1.17 0.39 16.74
C VAL A 279 2.04 1.43 17.45
N PRO A 280 3.04 1.01 18.25
CA PRO A 280 3.83 1.94 19.07
C PRO A 280 4.78 2.77 18.21
N LYS A 281 5.06 4.00 18.66
CA LYS A 281 5.97 4.94 18.00
C LYS A 281 7.41 4.43 17.96
N ASP A 282 7.84 3.77 19.03
CA ASP A 282 9.24 3.37 19.20
C ASP A 282 9.66 2.17 18.36
N GLY A 283 8.71 1.52 17.71
CA GLY A 283 8.94 0.32 16.87
C GLY A 283 9.26 0.64 15.41
N GLY A 284 9.18 1.90 14.98
CA GLY A 284 9.22 2.24 13.55
C GLY A 284 8.01 1.67 12.80
N LEU A 285 8.14 1.47 11.50
CA LEU A 285 7.13 0.80 10.69
C LEU A 285 7.12 -0.71 11.00
N ALA A 286 6.10 -1.18 11.70
CA ALA A 286 5.99 -2.57 12.11
C ALA A 286 5.33 -3.41 11.00
N GLU A 287 5.92 -4.58 10.71
CA GLU A 287 5.21 -5.58 9.91
C GLU A 287 3.99 -6.08 10.68
N MET A 288 2.85 -6.14 9.98
CA MET A 288 1.61 -6.57 10.60
C MET A 288 1.50 -8.09 10.58
N LYS A 289 1.67 -8.72 11.73
CA LYS A 289 1.50 -10.16 11.93
C LYS A 289 0.17 -10.44 12.62
N VAL A 290 -0.67 -11.24 11.98
CA VAL A 290 -1.96 -11.67 12.51
C VAL A 290 -1.88 -13.11 12.91
N LYS A 291 -2.23 -13.43 14.16
CA LYS A 291 -2.40 -14.81 14.67
C LYS A 291 -3.87 -15.04 14.99
N ILE A 292 -4.42 -16.10 14.45
CA ILE A 292 -5.75 -16.61 14.83
C ILE A 292 -5.57 -17.96 15.49
N GLU A 293 -6.19 -18.13 16.66
CA GLU A 293 -6.12 -19.34 17.45
C GLU A 293 -7.53 -19.85 17.74
N HIS A 294 -7.80 -21.10 17.39
CA HIS A 294 -9.06 -21.74 17.70
C HIS A 294 -9.06 -22.26 19.16
N ILE A 295 -10.04 -21.83 19.92
CA ILE A 295 -10.14 -22.14 21.36
C ILE A 295 -11.05 -23.34 21.59
N SER A 296 -12.28 -23.30 21.07
CA SER A 296 -13.27 -24.36 21.31
C SER A 296 -14.47 -24.29 20.38
N GLY A 297 -15.15 -25.42 20.26
CA GLY A 297 -16.44 -25.52 19.56
C GLY A 297 -16.35 -25.46 18.04
N GLY A 298 -17.47 -25.61 17.38
CA GLY A 298 -17.59 -25.52 15.93
C GLY A 298 -16.79 -26.56 15.15
N ASP A 299 -16.64 -26.33 13.85
CA ASP A 299 -15.93 -27.23 12.92
C ASP A 299 -14.42 -26.99 12.87
N ALA A 300 -13.84 -26.22 13.76
CA ALA A 300 -12.44 -25.83 13.71
C ALA A 300 -11.96 -25.36 12.31
N ARG A 301 -12.82 -24.61 11.65
CA ARG A 301 -12.57 -24.03 10.31
C ARG A 301 -12.87 -22.54 10.33
N LEU A 302 -12.11 -21.77 9.54
CA LEU A 302 -12.35 -20.35 9.38
C LEU A 302 -12.25 -20.00 7.90
N ILE A 303 -13.26 -19.28 7.39
CA ILE A 303 -13.25 -18.78 6.01
C ILE A 303 -12.99 -17.28 6.06
N ILE A 304 -11.78 -16.90 5.68
CA ILE A 304 -11.30 -15.52 5.76
C ILE A 304 -11.03 -14.94 4.38
N TYR A 305 -11.39 -13.68 4.17
CA TYR A 305 -11.18 -12.94 2.92
C TYR A 305 -10.17 -11.82 3.04
N GLY A 306 -10.09 -11.17 4.18
CA GLY A 306 -9.16 -10.07 4.35
C GLY A 306 -9.27 -9.37 5.68
N ILE A 307 -8.44 -8.33 5.80
CA ILE A 307 -8.34 -7.46 6.98
C ILE A 307 -8.33 -6.01 6.53
N LYS A 308 -8.96 -5.14 7.32
CA LYS A 308 -8.85 -3.68 7.26
C LYS A 308 -8.28 -3.15 8.56
N LEU A 309 -7.36 -2.24 8.44
CA LEU A 309 -6.90 -1.38 9.51
C LEU A 309 -7.36 0.03 9.17
N ILE A 310 -8.31 0.53 9.92
CA ILE A 310 -8.87 1.86 9.72
C ILE A 310 -8.15 2.80 10.66
N ALA A 311 -7.37 3.71 10.10
CA ALA A 311 -6.61 4.67 10.88
C ALA A 311 -7.55 5.62 11.64
N ASP A 312 -7.21 5.92 12.88
CA ASP A 312 -7.81 7.01 13.63
C ASP A 312 -6.91 8.25 13.48
N PRO A 313 -7.28 9.21 12.62
CA PRO A 313 -6.45 10.39 12.38
C PRO A 313 -6.34 11.32 13.59
N THR A 314 -7.18 11.11 14.61
CA THR A 314 -7.15 11.90 15.86
C THR A 314 -6.21 11.30 16.90
N SER A 315 -5.76 10.07 16.71
CA SER A 315 -4.90 9.34 17.65
C SER A 315 -3.41 9.48 17.36
N ILE A 316 -3.01 10.65 16.91
CA ILE A 316 -1.60 10.95 16.62
C ILE A 316 -0.88 11.19 17.94
N TYR A 317 0.29 10.55 18.10
CA TYR A 317 1.13 10.70 19.28
C TYR A 317 1.89 12.03 19.31
#